data_5313aebb2d85e74492ce96e5f9d1a053
#
_entry.id   5313aebb2d85e74492ce96e5f9d1a053
#
_cell.length_a   1.000
_cell.length_b   1.000
_cell.length_c   1.000
_cell.angle_alpha   90.00
_cell.angle_beta   90.00
_cell.angle_gamma   90.00
#
_symmetry.space_group_name_H-M   'P 1'
#
loop_
_entity.id
_entity.type
_entity.pdbx_description
1 polymer ?
#
loop_
_entity_poly.entity_id
_entity_poly.type
_entity_poly.pdbx_seq_one_letter_code
_entity_poly.pdbx_strand_id
1 'polypeptide(L)'
;VMVTAQTDEFLPQKAKLVMTLRAQAVMDAKILSAIEQTPREKFVPEHLKAHAYENASLPIGNGQTISQPYIVAKMTEYLDLNKRHSVLEIGTGSGYQAAILACLVRRVYTMERLRPLLVQAEARCKQLQLSNIIYRHADGNKGWPEAAPFDRIIITCQTEKVPTFLLDQLKVGGILVAPVGPSGQEELFRVKRKE
;
A
#
# COMPACT_ATOMS: atom_id res chain seq x y z
N VAL A 1 39.66 1.59 -2.85
CA VAL A 1 38.63 0.77 -2.20
C VAL A 1 37.53 0.56 -3.23
N MET A 2 37.51 -0.64 -3.89
CA MET A 2 36.41 -1.00 -4.77
C MET A 2 35.16 -1.24 -3.93
N VAL A 3 34.18 -0.36 -4.06
CA VAL A 3 32.81 -0.63 -3.59
C VAL A 3 32.22 -1.63 -4.56
N THR A 4 32.21 -2.89 -4.20
CA THR A 4 31.44 -3.92 -4.92
C THR A 4 29.97 -3.51 -4.84
N ALA A 5 29.40 -3.06 -5.95
CA ALA A 5 27.96 -2.91 -6.07
C ALA A 5 27.34 -4.29 -5.75
N GLN A 6 26.62 -4.41 -4.64
CA GLN A 6 25.80 -5.58 -4.38
C GLN A 6 24.79 -5.66 -5.51
N THR A 7 24.95 -6.67 -6.36
CA THR A 7 23.98 -6.98 -7.41
C THR A 7 22.66 -7.35 -6.72
N ASP A 8 21.61 -6.64 -7.05
CA ASP A 8 20.27 -6.97 -6.58
C ASP A 8 19.84 -8.32 -7.18
N GLU A 9 19.85 -9.37 -6.36
CA GLU A 9 19.54 -10.74 -6.78
C GLU A 9 18.11 -10.89 -7.33
N PHE A 10 17.20 -9.98 -6.98
CA PHE A 10 15.81 -9.97 -7.43
C PHE A 10 15.57 -9.08 -8.67
N LEU A 11 16.60 -8.47 -9.23
CA LEU A 11 16.44 -7.56 -10.39
C LEU A 11 15.69 -8.18 -11.56
N PRO A 12 15.96 -9.45 -12.00
CA PRO A 12 15.20 -10.07 -13.08
C PRO A 12 13.72 -10.27 -12.74
N GLN A 13 13.40 -10.65 -11.49
CA GLN A 13 12.03 -10.85 -11.03
C GLN A 13 11.26 -9.53 -10.94
N LYS A 14 11.90 -8.45 -10.48
CA LYS A 14 11.35 -7.09 -10.49
C LYS A 14 11.00 -6.63 -11.91
N ALA A 15 11.92 -6.78 -12.84
CA ALA A 15 11.70 -6.44 -14.25
C ALA A 15 10.53 -7.23 -14.85
N LYS A 16 10.47 -8.54 -14.60
CA LYS A 16 9.38 -9.40 -15.04
C LYS A 16 8.04 -8.95 -14.46
N LEU A 17 8.00 -8.60 -13.18
CA LEU A 17 6.78 -8.09 -12.54
C LEU A 17 6.31 -6.80 -13.20
N VAL A 18 7.20 -5.83 -13.43
CA VAL A 18 6.86 -4.56 -14.09
C VAL A 18 6.30 -4.81 -15.50
N MET A 19 6.88 -5.72 -16.27
CA MET A 19 6.36 -6.11 -17.58
C MET A 19 4.97 -6.73 -17.47
N THR A 20 4.74 -7.60 -16.49
CA THR A 20 3.43 -8.23 -16.23
C THR A 20 2.38 -7.17 -15.90
N LEU A 21 2.70 -6.21 -15.04
CA LEU A 21 1.79 -5.13 -14.65
C LEU A 21 1.44 -4.23 -15.85
N ARG A 22 2.41 -3.91 -16.70
CA ARG A 22 2.17 -3.17 -17.95
C ARG A 22 1.24 -3.92 -18.90
N ALA A 23 1.44 -5.22 -19.06
CA ALA A 23 0.56 -6.08 -19.88
C ALA A 23 -0.87 -6.13 -19.34
N GLN A 24 -1.06 -5.90 -18.04
CA GLN A 24 -2.36 -5.79 -17.38
C GLN A 24 -2.87 -4.34 -17.29
N ALA A 25 -2.39 -3.46 -18.16
CA ALA A 25 -2.83 -2.07 -18.26
C ALA A 25 -2.57 -1.22 -16.99
N VAL A 26 -1.48 -1.48 -16.27
CA VAL A 26 -0.93 -0.52 -15.31
C VAL A 26 0.03 0.39 -16.07
N MET A 27 -0.38 1.66 -16.28
CA MET A 27 0.33 2.55 -17.21
C MET A 27 1.10 3.67 -16.51
N ASP A 28 0.83 3.96 -15.24
CA ASP A 28 1.53 5.03 -14.51
C ASP A 28 2.99 4.65 -14.23
N ALA A 29 3.91 5.33 -14.92
CA ALA A 29 5.34 5.09 -14.80
C ALA A 29 5.89 5.35 -13.38
N LYS A 30 5.29 6.27 -12.63
CA LYS A 30 5.71 6.57 -11.25
C LYS A 30 5.36 5.42 -10.31
N ILE A 31 4.18 4.82 -10.51
CA ILE A 31 3.73 3.67 -9.73
C ILE A 31 4.60 2.45 -10.05
N LEU A 32 4.83 2.17 -11.33
CA LEU A 32 5.70 1.08 -11.76
C LEU A 32 7.13 1.23 -11.21
N SER A 33 7.67 2.44 -11.24
CA SER A 33 8.98 2.75 -10.65
C SER A 33 8.99 2.54 -9.13
N ALA A 34 7.94 2.99 -8.43
CA ALA A 34 7.83 2.78 -6.98
C ALA A 34 7.77 1.27 -6.63
N ILE A 35 7.05 0.47 -7.41
CA ILE A 35 6.97 -0.99 -7.24
C ILE A 35 8.33 -1.65 -7.51
N GLU A 36 9.04 -1.25 -8.57
CA GLU A 36 10.36 -1.77 -8.92
C GLU A 36 11.41 -1.45 -7.85
N GLN A 37 11.38 -0.25 -7.31
CA GLN A 37 12.34 0.22 -6.31
C GLN A 37 12.05 -0.26 -4.88
N THR A 38 10.80 -0.64 -4.58
CA THR A 38 10.43 -1.13 -3.25
C THR A 38 10.70 -2.63 -3.15
N PRO A 39 11.64 -3.08 -2.30
CA PRO A 39 12.06 -4.48 -2.23
C PRO A 39 10.98 -5.33 -1.55
N ARG A 40 10.07 -5.90 -2.35
CA ARG A 40 8.90 -6.65 -1.86
C ARG A 40 9.30 -7.89 -1.05
N GLU A 41 10.46 -8.50 -1.34
CA GLU A 41 11.01 -9.63 -0.57
C GLU A 41 11.27 -9.28 0.90
N LYS A 42 11.38 -8.01 1.26
CA LYS A 42 11.50 -7.57 2.66
C LYS A 42 10.17 -7.51 3.41
N PHE A 43 9.06 -7.60 2.69
CA PHE A 43 7.70 -7.51 3.25
C PHE A 43 6.99 -8.86 3.36
N VAL A 44 7.66 -9.94 3.01
CA VAL A 44 7.17 -11.32 3.12
C VAL A 44 8.02 -12.12 4.10
N PRO A 45 7.49 -13.25 4.65
CA PRO A 45 8.28 -14.19 5.46
C PRO A 45 9.47 -14.75 4.66
N GLU A 46 10.54 -15.13 5.36
CA GLU A 46 11.80 -15.62 4.79
C GLU A 46 11.58 -16.74 3.75
N HIS A 47 10.78 -17.73 4.12
CA HIS A 47 10.49 -18.89 3.26
C HIS A 47 9.66 -18.56 2.00
N LEU A 48 9.12 -17.34 1.89
CA LEU A 48 8.35 -16.87 0.73
C LEU A 48 9.11 -15.86 -0.14
N LYS A 49 10.33 -15.50 0.21
CA LYS A 49 11.11 -14.50 -0.55
C LYS A 49 11.27 -14.85 -2.02
N ALA A 50 11.47 -16.13 -2.35
CA ALA A 50 11.58 -16.59 -3.74
C ALA A 50 10.31 -16.30 -4.56
N HIS A 51 9.14 -16.21 -3.91
CA HIS A 51 7.83 -15.95 -4.52
C HIS A 51 7.40 -14.48 -4.43
N ALA A 52 8.21 -13.62 -3.81
CA ALA A 52 7.84 -12.23 -3.50
C ALA A 52 7.40 -11.42 -4.72
N TYR A 53 7.93 -11.71 -5.89
CA TYR A 53 7.65 -11.00 -7.15
C TYR A 53 6.65 -11.69 -8.06
N GLU A 54 6.06 -12.79 -7.60
CA GLU A 54 4.89 -13.38 -8.27
C GLU A 54 3.68 -12.43 -8.15
N ASN A 55 2.88 -12.35 -9.21
CA ASN A 55 1.68 -11.51 -9.19
C ASN A 55 0.53 -12.24 -8.45
N ALA A 56 0.76 -12.52 -7.18
CA ALA A 56 -0.13 -13.24 -6.29
C ALA A 56 -0.11 -12.65 -4.86
N SER A 57 -1.17 -12.89 -4.10
CA SER A 57 -1.20 -12.64 -2.65
C SER A 57 -0.38 -13.69 -1.92
N LEU A 58 0.33 -13.29 -0.86
CA LEU A 58 1.12 -14.20 -0.03
C LEU A 58 0.78 -14.02 1.45
N PRO A 59 0.80 -15.09 2.28
CA PRO A 59 0.57 -14.98 3.70
C PRO A 59 1.71 -14.24 4.41
N ILE A 60 1.35 -13.40 5.40
CA ILE A 60 2.31 -12.64 6.22
C ILE A 60 2.21 -12.95 7.71
N GLY A 61 1.46 -13.99 8.07
CA GLY A 61 1.15 -14.35 9.45
C GLY A 61 -0.10 -13.66 9.99
N ASN A 62 -0.51 -14.03 11.19
CA ASN A 62 -1.71 -13.50 11.86
C ASN A 62 -3.00 -13.58 11.03
N GLY A 63 -3.11 -14.56 10.12
CA GLY A 63 -4.25 -14.70 9.22
C GLY A 63 -4.37 -13.59 8.17
N GLN A 64 -3.30 -12.82 7.93
CA GLN A 64 -3.26 -11.71 6.97
C GLN A 64 -2.37 -12.04 5.77
N THR A 65 -2.55 -11.29 4.69
CA THR A 65 -1.78 -11.42 3.46
C THR A 65 -1.21 -10.07 3.00
N ILE A 66 -0.09 -10.12 2.29
CA ILE A 66 0.32 -9.03 1.41
C ILE A 66 -0.47 -9.14 0.11
N SER A 67 -1.09 -8.06 -0.32
CA SER A 67 -1.93 -8.05 -1.52
C SER A 67 -1.12 -8.36 -2.78
N GLN A 68 -1.79 -8.96 -3.77
CA GLN A 68 -1.25 -9.17 -5.10
C GLN A 68 -0.68 -7.85 -5.69
N PRO A 69 0.50 -7.86 -6.30
CA PRO A 69 1.11 -6.64 -6.87
C PRO A 69 0.21 -5.87 -7.83
N TYR A 70 -0.58 -6.56 -8.66
CA TYR A 70 -1.55 -5.93 -9.55
C TYR A 70 -2.60 -5.12 -8.79
N ILE A 71 -3.14 -5.66 -7.69
CA ILE A 71 -4.12 -4.96 -6.86
C ILE A 71 -3.50 -3.74 -6.20
N VAL A 72 -2.28 -3.86 -5.66
CA VAL A 72 -1.52 -2.72 -5.12
C VAL A 72 -1.37 -1.61 -6.17
N ALA A 73 -0.94 -1.97 -7.38
CA ALA A 73 -0.76 -1.03 -8.47
C ALA A 73 -2.07 -0.33 -8.87
N LYS A 74 -3.14 -1.10 -9.06
CA LYS A 74 -4.46 -0.58 -9.47
C LYS A 74 -5.08 0.32 -8.41
N MET A 75 -5.05 -0.08 -7.15
CA MET A 75 -5.55 0.78 -6.07
C MET A 75 -4.76 2.09 -5.98
N THR A 76 -3.45 2.02 -6.18
CA THR A 76 -2.58 3.21 -6.20
C THR A 76 -2.88 4.12 -7.41
N GLU A 77 -3.12 3.55 -8.61
CA GLU A 77 -3.57 4.33 -9.79
C GLU A 77 -4.91 5.04 -9.52
N TYR A 78 -5.87 4.35 -8.91
CA TYR A 78 -7.20 4.91 -8.64
C TYR A 78 -7.16 6.08 -7.63
N LEU A 79 -6.12 6.17 -6.80
CA LEU A 79 -5.93 7.30 -5.89
C LEU A 79 -5.54 8.60 -6.62
N ASP A 80 -5.00 8.54 -7.83
CA ASP A 80 -4.55 9.72 -8.58
C ASP A 80 -3.63 10.61 -7.73
N LEU A 81 -2.43 10.09 -7.42
CA LEU A 81 -1.51 10.65 -6.44
C LEU A 81 -0.60 11.74 -7.00
N ASN A 82 -0.21 12.66 -6.11
CA ASN A 82 0.90 13.58 -6.35
C ASN A 82 1.73 13.83 -5.08
N LYS A 83 2.91 14.42 -5.24
CA LYS A 83 3.89 14.67 -4.17
C LYS A 83 3.42 15.60 -3.04
N ARG A 84 2.30 16.28 -3.18
CA ARG A 84 1.75 17.18 -2.14
C ARG A 84 0.71 16.51 -1.28
N HIS A 85 0.19 15.35 -1.69
CA HIS A 85 -0.88 14.67 -0.99
C HIS A 85 -0.47 14.13 0.38
N SER A 86 -1.42 14.13 1.31
CA SER A 86 -1.44 13.31 2.50
C SER A 86 -2.46 12.18 2.31
N VAL A 87 -2.07 10.96 2.65
CA VAL A 87 -2.86 9.75 2.45
C VAL A 87 -3.10 9.06 3.78
N LEU A 88 -4.35 8.64 4.05
CA LEU A 88 -4.68 7.71 5.12
C LEU A 88 -4.80 6.30 4.55
N GLU A 89 -4.07 5.35 5.11
CA GLU A 89 -4.20 3.92 4.86
C GLU A 89 -4.85 3.22 6.06
N ILE A 90 -5.90 2.47 5.81
CA ILE A 90 -6.53 1.58 6.79
C ILE A 90 -6.12 0.15 6.47
N GLY A 91 -5.34 -0.47 7.37
CA GLY A 91 -4.79 -1.81 7.20
C GLY A 91 -3.32 -1.79 6.74
N THR A 92 -2.40 -1.50 7.65
CA THR A 92 -0.95 -1.48 7.34
C THR A 92 -0.43 -2.83 6.85
N GLY A 93 -0.89 -3.92 7.47
CA GLY A 93 -0.47 -5.28 7.15
C GLY A 93 1.04 -5.44 7.18
N SER A 94 1.64 -5.85 6.06
CA SER A 94 3.10 -5.96 5.91
C SER A 94 3.85 -4.62 5.91
N GLY A 95 3.15 -3.52 5.59
CA GLY A 95 3.73 -2.21 5.31
C GLY A 95 4.09 -1.96 3.84
N TYR A 96 3.85 -2.93 2.95
CA TYR A 96 4.25 -2.80 1.53
C TYR A 96 3.49 -1.69 0.81
N GLN A 97 2.15 -1.61 0.96
CA GLN A 97 1.36 -0.53 0.37
C GLN A 97 1.77 0.83 0.93
N ALA A 98 2.00 0.93 2.25
CA ALA A 98 2.50 2.16 2.87
C ALA A 98 3.86 2.59 2.29
N ALA A 99 4.76 1.64 2.05
CA ALA A 99 6.07 1.90 1.43
C ALA A 99 5.94 2.42 -0.01
N ILE A 100 5.07 1.82 -0.82
CA ILE A 100 4.76 2.31 -2.18
C ILE A 100 4.21 3.75 -2.13
N LEU A 101 3.23 4.00 -1.27
CA LEU A 101 2.64 5.34 -1.09
C LEU A 101 3.68 6.36 -0.67
N ALA A 102 4.58 6.00 0.25
CA ALA A 102 5.64 6.88 0.75
C ALA A 102 6.58 7.39 -0.36
N CYS A 103 6.79 6.58 -1.42
CA CYS A 103 7.55 6.99 -2.60
C CYS A 103 6.82 8.03 -3.45
N LEU A 104 5.49 8.15 -3.34
CA LEU A 104 4.63 8.90 -4.28
C LEU A 104 4.04 10.18 -3.69
N VAL A 105 3.95 10.29 -2.36
CA VAL A 105 3.23 11.37 -1.67
C VAL A 105 4.09 12.09 -0.63
N ARG A 106 3.57 13.19 -0.09
CA ARG A 106 4.23 13.94 0.97
C ARG A 106 4.25 13.17 2.28
N ARG A 107 3.12 12.56 2.66
CA ARG A 107 2.95 11.89 3.96
C ARG A 107 1.92 10.78 3.89
N VAL A 108 2.23 9.66 4.54
CA VAL A 108 1.34 8.53 4.74
C VAL A 108 1.00 8.42 6.22
N TYR A 109 -0.28 8.30 6.53
CA TYR A 109 -0.80 7.91 7.84
C TYR A 109 -1.34 6.51 7.71
N THR A 110 -0.85 5.56 8.49
CA THR A 110 -1.26 4.16 8.36
C THR A 110 -1.72 3.60 9.71
N MET A 111 -2.81 2.85 9.69
CA MET A 111 -3.45 2.28 10.87
C MET A 111 -3.50 0.76 10.78
N GLU A 112 -3.19 0.10 11.89
CA GLU A 112 -3.25 -1.36 12.01
C GLU A 112 -3.79 -1.75 13.38
N ARG A 113 -4.73 -2.69 13.39
CA ARG A 113 -5.31 -3.24 14.63
C ARG A 113 -4.46 -4.33 15.27
N LEU A 114 -3.63 -5.00 14.47
CA LEU A 114 -2.76 -6.09 14.92
C LEU A 114 -1.37 -5.53 15.23
N ARG A 115 -1.12 -5.26 16.51
CA ARG A 115 0.14 -4.65 16.96
C ARG A 115 1.41 -5.36 16.45
N PRO A 116 1.49 -6.71 16.40
CA PRO A 116 2.67 -7.39 15.87
C PRO A 116 2.96 -7.03 14.41
N LEU A 117 1.93 -6.90 13.56
CA LEU A 117 2.10 -6.49 12.16
C LEU A 117 2.57 -5.04 12.07
N LEU A 118 1.96 -4.13 12.84
CA LEU A 118 2.36 -2.72 12.84
C LEU A 118 3.83 -2.52 13.20
N VAL A 119 4.29 -3.19 14.26
CA VAL A 119 5.71 -3.12 14.70
C VAL A 119 6.65 -3.62 13.62
N GLN A 120 6.31 -4.74 12.97
CA GLN A 120 7.12 -5.29 11.87
C GLN A 120 7.13 -4.37 10.65
N ALA A 121 5.97 -3.81 10.28
CA ALA A 121 5.86 -2.88 9.16
C ALA A 121 6.70 -1.62 9.40
N GLU A 122 6.60 -1.02 10.59
CA GLU A 122 7.39 0.14 10.97
C GLU A 122 8.90 -0.16 10.90
N ALA A 123 9.34 -1.29 11.43
CA ALA A 123 10.75 -1.69 11.39
C ALA A 123 11.27 -1.86 9.95
N ARG A 124 10.48 -2.50 9.07
CA ARG A 124 10.82 -2.67 7.64
C ARG A 124 10.95 -1.33 6.92
N CYS A 125 9.95 -0.46 7.06
CA CYS A 125 9.97 0.85 6.42
C CYS A 125 11.10 1.74 6.94
N LYS A 126 11.42 1.65 8.24
CA LYS A 126 12.56 2.35 8.84
C LYS A 126 13.91 1.86 8.27
N GLN A 127 14.07 0.56 8.07
CA GLN A 127 15.26 0.00 7.40
C GLN A 127 15.40 0.50 5.95
N LEU A 128 14.29 0.81 5.29
CA LEU A 128 14.24 1.40 3.94
C LEU A 128 14.37 2.94 3.97
N GLN A 129 14.63 3.53 5.14
CA GLN A 129 14.76 4.98 5.33
C GLN A 129 13.53 5.80 4.90
N LEU A 130 12.33 5.21 4.97
CA LEU A 130 11.08 5.87 4.69
C LEU A 130 10.64 6.68 5.92
N SER A 131 10.89 7.98 5.92
CA SER A 131 10.68 8.88 7.07
C SER A 131 9.33 9.60 7.06
N ASN A 132 8.53 9.46 6.00
CA ASN A 132 7.28 10.18 5.81
C ASN A 132 6.02 9.33 6.09
N ILE A 133 6.17 8.26 6.89
CA ILE A 133 5.06 7.39 7.32
C ILE A 133 4.83 7.57 8.82
N ILE A 134 3.58 7.79 9.20
CA ILE A 134 3.14 7.89 10.60
C ILE A 134 2.24 6.68 10.90
N TYR A 135 2.57 5.94 11.94
CA TYR A 135 1.92 4.68 12.31
C TYR A 135 1.00 4.87 13.51
N ARG A 136 -0.15 4.21 13.49
CA ARG A 136 -1.08 4.17 14.63
C ARG A 136 -1.60 2.76 14.85
N HIS A 137 -1.43 2.26 16.08
CA HIS A 137 -2.08 1.04 16.53
C HIS A 137 -3.52 1.37 16.95
N ALA A 138 -4.46 1.10 16.08
CA ALA A 138 -5.89 1.32 16.33
C ALA A 138 -6.74 0.53 15.34
N ASP A 139 -8.01 0.33 15.71
CA ASP A 139 -9.03 -0.13 14.79
C ASP A 139 -9.37 1.00 13.80
N GLY A 140 -9.43 0.69 12.51
CA GLY A 140 -9.78 1.63 11.44
C GLY A 140 -11.23 2.14 11.45
N ASN A 141 -12.07 1.61 12.33
CA ASN A 141 -13.51 1.92 12.41
C ASN A 141 -13.86 3.39 12.72
N LYS A 142 -12.87 4.21 13.10
CA LYS A 142 -13.06 5.66 13.33
C LYS A 142 -12.20 6.51 12.41
N GLY A 143 -11.37 5.90 11.57
CA GLY A 143 -10.36 6.62 10.83
C GLY A 143 -9.37 7.32 11.75
N TRP A 144 -8.89 8.49 11.31
CA TRP A 144 -7.94 9.30 12.09
C TRP A 144 -8.37 10.77 12.12
N PRO A 145 -9.42 11.13 12.91
CA PRO A 145 -9.98 12.48 12.93
C PRO A 145 -8.96 13.58 13.25
N GLU A 146 -8.01 13.29 14.16
CA GLU A 146 -7.03 14.28 14.63
C GLU A 146 -6.01 14.66 13.52
N ALA A 147 -5.83 13.81 12.51
CA ALA A 147 -4.96 14.07 11.38
C ALA A 147 -5.71 14.47 10.10
N ALA A 148 -7.05 14.37 10.11
CA ALA A 148 -7.91 14.77 9.00
C ALA A 148 -7.91 16.30 8.78
N PRO A 149 -8.26 16.79 7.57
CA PRO A 149 -8.69 16.03 6.40
C PRO A 149 -7.52 15.52 5.53
N PHE A 150 -7.76 14.39 4.86
CA PHE A 150 -6.80 13.78 3.94
C PHE A 150 -7.11 14.09 2.48
N ASP A 151 -6.08 14.16 1.64
CA ASP A 151 -6.25 14.26 0.19
C ASP A 151 -6.76 12.94 -0.40
N ARG A 152 -6.31 11.83 0.16
CA ARG A 152 -6.63 10.46 -0.29
C ARG A 152 -6.81 9.52 0.89
N ILE A 153 -7.69 8.53 0.74
CA ILE A 153 -7.86 7.42 1.69
C ILE A 153 -7.82 6.11 0.91
N ILE A 154 -7.08 5.14 1.40
CA ILE A 154 -7.05 3.77 0.89
C ILE A 154 -7.40 2.80 2.01
N ILE A 155 -8.32 1.88 1.72
CA ILE A 155 -8.64 0.76 2.59
C ILE A 155 -8.05 -0.49 1.95
N THR A 156 -7.10 -1.14 2.62
CA THR A 156 -6.39 -2.30 2.10
C THR A 156 -6.94 -3.63 2.63
N CYS A 157 -7.91 -3.56 3.52
CA CYS A 157 -8.68 -4.72 4.01
C CYS A 157 -10.07 -4.75 3.37
N GLN A 158 -10.64 -5.94 3.30
CA GLN A 158 -12.01 -6.13 2.83
C GLN A 158 -13.00 -5.29 3.64
N THR A 159 -13.98 -4.70 2.96
CA THR A 159 -15.12 -4.01 3.57
C THR A 159 -16.42 -4.36 2.85
N GLU A 160 -17.51 -4.53 3.58
CA GLU A 160 -18.83 -4.82 2.98
C GLU A 160 -19.41 -3.60 2.24
N LYS A 161 -19.06 -2.41 2.71
CA LYS A 161 -19.48 -1.12 2.15
C LYS A 161 -18.46 -0.04 2.41
N VAL A 162 -18.46 1.00 1.61
CA VAL A 162 -17.61 2.19 1.85
C VAL A 162 -18.04 2.85 3.16
N PRO A 163 -17.13 2.99 4.15
CA PRO A 163 -17.46 3.62 5.43
C PRO A 163 -17.69 5.13 5.26
N THR A 164 -18.90 5.60 5.50
CA THR A 164 -19.28 7.02 5.31
C THR A 164 -18.48 7.98 6.17
N PHE A 165 -18.13 7.59 7.40
CA PHE A 165 -17.32 8.41 8.31
C PHE A 165 -15.90 8.71 7.75
N LEU A 166 -15.37 7.87 6.87
CA LEU A 166 -14.09 8.14 6.19
C LEU A 166 -14.25 9.18 5.08
N LEU A 167 -15.42 9.26 4.46
CA LEU A 167 -15.70 10.31 3.47
C LEU A 167 -15.68 11.70 4.10
N ASP A 168 -16.11 11.81 5.38
CA ASP A 168 -16.05 13.07 6.13
C ASP A 168 -14.61 13.49 6.46
N GLN A 169 -13.68 12.56 6.46
CA GLN A 169 -12.25 12.79 6.68
C GLN A 169 -11.47 13.07 5.38
N LEU A 170 -12.12 13.03 4.22
CA LEU A 170 -11.54 13.47 2.95
C LEU A 170 -11.69 14.99 2.79
N LYS A 171 -10.74 15.63 2.13
CA LYS A 171 -10.93 16.97 1.56
C LYS A 171 -11.99 16.92 0.47
N VAL A 172 -12.66 18.05 0.21
CA VAL A 172 -13.50 18.21 -1.00
C VAL A 172 -12.63 17.93 -2.23
N GLY A 173 -13.14 17.13 -3.14
CA GLY A 173 -12.37 16.62 -4.30
C GLY A 173 -11.43 15.47 -3.98
N GLY A 174 -11.31 15.06 -2.71
CA GLY A 174 -10.52 13.92 -2.27
C GLY A 174 -11.09 12.59 -2.77
N ILE A 175 -10.24 11.56 -2.80
CA ILE A 175 -10.59 10.24 -3.34
C ILE A 175 -10.35 9.17 -2.28
N LEU A 176 -11.33 8.26 -2.14
CA LEU A 176 -11.22 7.04 -1.37
C LEU A 176 -11.22 5.84 -2.33
N VAL A 177 -10.32 4.89 -2.10
CA VAL A 177 -10.26 3.61 -2.82
C VAL A 177 -10.35 2.47 -1.82
N ALA A 178 -11.21 1.49 -2.10
CA ALA A 178 -11.43 0.34 -1.24
C ALA A 178 -11.89 -0.89 -2.05
N PRO A 179 -11.52 -2.13 -1.63
CA PRO A 179 -12.17 -3.35 -2.08
C PRO A 179 -13.49 -3.51 -1.31
N VAL A 180 -14.59 -3.56 -2.02
CA VAL A 180 -15.94 -3.63 -1.43
C VAL A 180 -16.67 -4.87 -1.94
N GLY A 181 -17.28 -5.61 -1.06
CA GLY A 181 -18.08 -6.79 -1.38
C GLY A 181 -17.81 -7.98 -0.49
N PRO A 182 -18.53 -9.11 -0.73
CA PRO A 182 -18.31 -10.35 0.01
C PRO A 182 -16.92 -10.94 -0.30
N SER A 183 -16.39 -11.68 0.66
CA SER A 183 -15.05 -12.30 0.55
C SER A 183 -14.91 -13.14 -0.73
N GLY A 184 -13.87 -12.83 -1.52
CA GLY A 184 -13.59 -13.50 -2.79
C GLY A 184 -14.39 -12.96 -3.98
N GLN A 185 -15.23 -11.93 -3.77
CA GLN A 185 -16.04 -11.28 -4.80
C GLN A 185 -15.97 -9.74 -4.67
N GLU A 186 -14.88 -9.24 -4.09
CA GLU A 186 -14.68 -7.80 -3.89
C GLU A 186 -14.44 -7.10 -5.23
N GLU A 187 -15.09 -5.94 -5.39
CA GLU A 187 -14.82 -5.01 -6.47
C GLU A 187 -14.06 -3.79 -5.95
N LEU A 188 -13.18 -3.24 -6.77
CA LEU A 188 -12.48 -2.01 -6.42
C LEU A 188 -13.37 -0.80 -6.65
N PHE A 189 -13.69 -0.10 -5.55
CA PHE A 189 -14.46 1.13 -5.56
C PHE A 189 -13.55 2.35 -5.48
N ARG A 190 -13.83 3.33 -6.32
CA ARG A 190 -13.22 4.65 -6.29
C ARG A 190 -14.31 5.68 -6.05
N VAL A 191 -14.28 6.32 -4.91
CA VAL A 191 -15.25 7.33 -4.49
C VAL A 191 -14.58 8.69 -4.41
N LYS A 192 -15.17 9.71 -5.03
CA LYS A 192 -14.70 11.10 -4.95
C LYS A 192 -15.67 11.91 -4.10
N ARG A 193 -15.15 12.59 -3.06
CA ARG A 193 -15.95 13.52 -2.26
C ARG A 193 -16.32 14.72 -3.11
N LYS A 194 -17.62 14.97 -3.28
CA LYS A 194 -18.17 16.21 -3.82
C LYS A 194 -18.42 17.22 -2.69
N GLU A 195 -18.76 18.43 -3.04
CA GLU A 195 -19.19 19.45 -2.06
C GLU A 195 -20.39 18.98 -1.23
#